data_ceb924a39716a6288d934ec415b7c3c1
#
_entry.id   ceb924a39716a6288d934ec415b7c3c1
#
_cell.length_a   1.000
_cell.length_b   1.000
_cell.length_c   1.000
_cell.angle_alpha   90.00
_cell.angle_beta   90.00
_cell.angle_gamma   90.00
#
_symmetry.space_group_name_H-M   'P 1'
#
loop_
_entity.id
_entity.type
_entity.pdbx_description
1 polymer ?
#
loop_
_entity_poly.entity_id
_entity_poly.type
_entity_poly.pdbx_seq_one_letter_code
_entity_poly.pdbx_strand_id
1 'polypeptide(L)'
;MERRKNYSKKREAILAYLRSTDAHPTAECVYRQLKPSFPDLSLGTVYRNLSLFKQEGVIGSACIEDGMERFDRNAAPHAHFVCNRCHRVMDLNDFDPTAEFLQKAAAQLHAQVDTCHLLLRGLCPACCTSAAGQANQ
;
A
#
# COMPACT_ATOMS: atom_id res chain seq x y z
N MET A 1 -33.52 -0.31 3.01
CA MET A 1 -32.94 -1.59 2.54
C MET A 1 -32.03 -1.42 1.31
N GLU A 2 -32.44 -0.62 0.36
CA GLU A 2 -31.64 -0.38 -0.86
C GLU A 2 -30.29 0.29 -0.60
N ARG A 3 -30.21 1.25 0.31
CA ARG A 3 -28.96 1.92 0.74
C ARG A 3 -27.94 0.94 1.35
N ARG A 4 -28.39 -0.03 2.17
CA ARG A 4 -27.50 -1.04 2.77
C ARG A 4 -26.96 -2.00 1.71
N LYS A 5 -27.78 -2.37 0.74
CA LYS A 5 -27.40 -3.28 -0.35
C LYS A 5 -26.38 -2.63 -1.28
N ASN A 6 -26.55 -1.34 -1.60
CA ASN A 6 -25.61 -0.58 -2.41
C ASN A 6 -24.29 -0.33 -1.67
N TYR A 7 -24.33 -0.09 -0.38
CA TYR A 7 -23.14 0.06 0.46
C TYR A 7 -22.31 -1.22 0.48
N SER A 8 -22.96 -2.38 0.64
CA SER A 8 -22.31 -3.68 0.62
C SER A 8 -21.63 -3.97 -0.73
N LYS A 9 -22.31 -3.68 -1.85
CA LYS A 9 -21.75 -3.86 -3.20
C LYS A 9 -20.52 -2.99 -3.44
N LYS A 10 -20.54 -1.74 -3.02
CA LYS A 10 -19.39 -0.82 -3.12
C LYS A 10 -18.22 -1.32 -2.30
N ARG A 11 -18.48 -1.75 -1.06
CA ARG A 11 -17.47 -2.32 -0.16
C ARG A 11 -16.81 -3.56 -0.78
N GLU A 12 -17.62 -4.48 -1.29
CA GLU A 12 -17.13 -5.69 -1.97
C GLU A 12 -16.30 -5.37 -3.21
N ALA A 13 -16.74 -4.41 -4.01
CA ALA A 13 -16.03 -4.00 -5.21
C ALA A 13 -14.67 -3.35 -4.91
N ILE A 14 -14.60 -2.52 -3.87
CA ILE A 14 -13.34 -1.91 -3.41
C ILE A 14 -12.37 -3.00 -3.00
N LEU A 15 -12.80 -3.94 -2.18
CA LEU A 15 -11.95 -5.03 -1.71
C LEU A 15 -11.52 -5.97 -2.85
N ALA A 16 -12.43 -6.29 -3.76
CA ALA A 16 -12.13 -7.12 -4.93
C ALA A 16 -11.08 -6.46 -5.83
N TYR A 17 -11.19 -5.15 -6.05
CA TYR A 17 -10.20 -4.41 -6.83
C TYR A 17 -8.81 -4.45 -6.17
N LEU A 18 -8.74 -4.19 -4.86
CA LEU A 18 -7.47 -4.26 -4.12
C LEU A 18 -6.83 -5.64 -4.21
N ARG A 19 -7.62 -6.70 -4.09
CA ARG A 19 -7.14 -8.08 -4.17
C ARG A 19 -6.68 -8.48 -5.56
N SER A 20 -7.13 -7.77 -6.60
CA SER A 20 -6.80 -8.06 -8.00
C SER A 20 -5.50 -7.43 -8.48
N THR A 21 -4.88 -6.55 -7.70
CA THR A 21 -3.73 -5.77 -8.15
C THR A 21 -2.57 -5.79 -7.16
N ASP A 22 -1.36 -5.83 -7.69
CA ASP A 22 -0.10 -5.63 -6.95
C ASP A 22 0.43 -4.20 -7.06
N ALA A 23 -0.34 -3.30 -7.67
CA ALA A 23 0.10 -1.93 -7.97
C ALA A 23 0.10 -1.00 -6.76
N HIS A 24 -0.41 -1.41 -5.61
CA HIS A 24 -0.53 -0.60 -4.40
C HIS A 24 -1.26 0.72 -4.66
N PRO A 25 -2.56 0.67 -5.01
CA PRO A 25 -3.29 1.84 -5.45
C PRO A 25 -3.53 2.85 -4.33
N THR A 26 -3.68 4.11 -4.72
CA THR A 26 -4.21 5.16 -3.84
C THR A 26 -5.74 5.07 -3.80
N ALA A 27 -6.37 5.79 -2.86
CA ALA A 27 -7.83 5.90 -2.82
C ALA A 27 -8.40 6.49 -4.11
N GLU A 28 -7.72 7.48 -4.69
CA GLU A 28 -8.10 8.11 -5.96
C GLU A 28 -8.05 7.12 -7.13
N CYS A 29 -7.05 6.24 -7.15
CA CYS A 29 -6.96 5.18 -8.16
C CYS A 29 -8.13 4.21 -8.05
N VAL A 30 -8.45 3.77 -6.84
CA VAL A 30 -9.61 2.90 -6.57
C VAL A 30 -10.90 3.59 -7.04
N TYR A 31 -11.08 4.84 -6.66
CA TYR A 31 -12.24 5.64 -7.04
C TYR A 31 -12.39 5.73 -8.57
N ARG A 32 -11.34 6.10 -9.28
CA ARG A 32 -11.37 6.22 -10.75
C ARG A 32 -11.66 4.89 -11.43
N GLN A 33 -11.13 3.80 -10.88
CA GLN A 33 -11.34 2.46 -11.44
C GLN A 33 -12.78 1.99 -11.27
N LEU A 34 -13.43 2.30 -10.16
CA LEU A 34 -14.77 1.81 -9.83
C LEU A 34 -15.90 2.76 -10.23
N LYS A 35 -15.62 4.03 -10.46
CA LYS A 35 -16.62 5.04 -10.78
C LYS A 35 -17.49 4.68 -11.98
N PRO A 36 -16.97 4.13 -13.08
CA PRO A 36 -17.80 3.73 -14.22
C PRO A 36 -18.87 2.69 -13.86
N SER A 37 -18.55 1.76 -12.96
CA SER A 37 -19.49 0.72 -12.51
C SER A 37 -20.40 1.19 -11.37
N PHE A 38 -20.01 2.21 -10.64
CA PHE A 38 -20.75 2.79 -9.51
C PHE A 38 -20.82 4.31 -9.66
N PRO A 39 -21.70 4.84 -10.54
CA PRO A 39 -21.74 6.29 -10.82
C PRO A 39 -22.00 7.16 -9.59
N ASP A 40 -22.63 6.63 -8.55
CA ASP A 40 -22.92 7.31 -7.29
C ASP A 40 -21.80 7.13 -6.23
N LEU A 41 -20.70 6.47 -6.59
CA LEU A 41 -19.56 6.29 -5.69
C LEU A 41 -18.89 7.64 -5.41
N SER A 42 -18.67 7.96 -4.15
CA SER A 42 -17.90 9.13 -3.73
C SER A 42 -16.50 8.74 -3.28
N LEU A 43 -15.57 9.67 -3.41
CA LEU A 43 -14.19 9.48 -2.91
C LEU A 43 -14.20 9.26 -1.39
N GLY A 44 -15.06 9.97 -0.65
CA GLY A 44 -15.22 9.79 0.79
C GLY A 44 -15.65 8.37 1.17
N THR A 45 -16.52 7.74 0.38
CA THR A 45 -16.92 6.34 0.59
C THR A 45 -15.72 5.41 0.41
N VAL A 46 -14.88 5.64 -0.59
CA VAL A 46 -13.66 4.87 -0.81
C VAL A 46 -12.73 5.00 0.39
N TYR A 47 -12.43 6.22 0.84
CA TYR A 47 -11.57 6.45 2.02
C TYR A 47 -12.09 5.77 3.28
N ARG A 48 -13.40 5.87 3.55
CA ARG A 48 -14.01 5.23 4.73
C ARG A 48 -13.85 3.72 4.71
N ASN A 49 -14.11 3.09 3.55
CA ASN A 49 -13.97 1.65 3.41
C ASN A 49 -12.50 1.21 3.54
N LEU A 50 -11.57 1.92 2.93
CA LEU A 50 -10.14 1.60 3.05
C LEU A 50 -9.66 1.71 4.50
N SER A 51 -10.09 2.73 5.23
CA SER A 51 -9.77 2.89 6.65
C SER A 51 -10.32 1.74 7.50
N LEU A 52 -11.56 1.32 7.25
CA LEU A 52 -12.18 0.18 7.93
C LEU A 52 -11.44 -1.12 7.63
N PHE A 53 -11.07 -1.37 6.39
CA PHE A 53 -10.30 -2.56 6.00
C PHE A 53 -8.94 -2.61 6.69
N LYS A 54 -8.27 -1.46 6.84
CA LYS A 54 -7.02 -1.38 7.61
C LYS A 54 -7.23 -1.70 9.09
N GLN A 55 -8.24 -1.11 9.70
CA GLN A 55 -8.58 -1.36 11.10
C GLN A 55 -8.93 -2.82 11.36
N GLU A 56 -9.61 -3.47 10.42
CA GLU A 56 -9.99 -4.88 10.50
C GLU A 56 -8.82 -5.82 10.16
N GLY A 57 -7.67 -5.29 9.73
CA GLY A 57 -6.52 -6.10 9.34
C GLY A 57 -6.70 -6.86 8.03
N VAL A 58 -7.63 -6.44 7.18
CA VAL A 58 -7.92 -7.07 5.88
C VAL A 58 -6.94 -6.61 4.81
N ILE A 59 -6.52 -5.34 4.89
CA ILE A 59 -5.49 -4.75 4.02
C ILE A 59 -4.44 -4.03 4.86
N GLY A 60 -3.31 -3.72 4.24
CA GLY A 60 -2.25 -2.93 4.84
C GLY A 60 -2.02 -1.61 4.12
N SER A 61 -1.08 -0.83 4.65
CA SER A 61 -0.54 0.36 4.03
C SER A 61 0.90 0.09 3.62
N ALA A 62 1.22 0.33 2.35
CA ALA A 62 2.57 0.15 1.84
C ALA A 62 3.45 1.35 2.20
N CYS A 63 2.99 2.55 1.89
CA CYS A 63 3.73 3.79 2.12
C CYS A 63 2.81 5.00 1.92
N ILE A 64 3.33 6.17 2.27
CA ILE A 64 2.72 7.46 1.92
C ILE A 64 3.69 8.17 0.98
N GLU A 65 3.24 8.47 -0.24
CA GLU A 65 3.97 9.18 -1.28
C GLU A 65 3.20 10.44 -1.68
N ASP A 66 3.89 11.59 -1.64
CA ASP A 66 3.29 12.90 -1.98
C ASP A 66 1.97 13.19 -1.23
N GLY A 67 1.91 12.78 0.05
CA GLY A 67 0.73 12.93 0.88
C GLY A 67 -0.39 11.92 0.60
N MET A 68 -0.20 11.00 -0.34
CA MET A 68 -1.17 9.96 -0.69
C MET A 68 -0.73 8.60 -0.17
N GLU A 69 -1.63 7.93 0.55
CA GLU A 69 -1.40 6.58 1.05
C GLU A 69 -1.56 5.56 -0.08
N ARG A 70 -0.62 4.64 -0.17
CA ARG A 70 -0.66 3.47 -1.07
C ARG A 70 -1.10 2.26 -0.26
N PHE A 71 -2.14 1.58 -0.73
CA PHE A 71 -2.75 0.45 -0.01
C PHE A 71 -2.21 -0.87 -0.52
N ASP A 72 -2.15 -1.87 0.37
CA ASP A 72 -1.61 -3.18 0.09
C ASP A 72 -2.65 -4.26 0.39
N ARG A 73 -2.89 -5.14 -0.57
CA ARG A 73 -3.77 -6.29 -0.37
C ARG A 73 -3.25 -7.28 0.69
N ASN A 74 -1.94 -7.26 0.95
CA ASN A 74 -1.33 -8.10 1.96
C ASN A 74 -1.17 -7.31 3.27
N ALA A 75 -2.00 -7.66 4.25
CA ALA A 75 -1.97 -7.03 5.57
C ALA A 75 -0.84 -7.57 6.46
N ALA A 76 -0.20 -8.69 6.11
CA ALA A 76 0.93 -9.24 6.86
C ALA A 76 2.14 -8.31 6.76
N PRO A 77 2.92 -8.16 7.85
CA PRO A 77 4.11 -7.31 7.82
C PRO A 77 5.11 -7.80 6.76
N HIS A 78 5.57 -6.89 5.92
CA HIS A 78 6.62 -7.11 4.94
C HIS A 78 7.26 -5.77 4.57
N ALA A 79 8.41 -5.81 3.93
CA ALA A 79 9.09 -4.60 3.48
C ALA A 79 8.57 -4.18 2.10
N HIS A 80 8.72 -2.90 1.80
CA HIS A 80 8.37 -2.33 0.50
C HIS A 80 9.56 -1.57 -0.09
N PHE A 81 9.57 -1.47 -1.40
CA PHE A 81 10.50 -0.67 -2.16
C PHE A 81 9.74 0.33 -3.02
N VAL A 82 10.18 1.58 -3.04
CA VAL A 82 9.60 2.63 -3.88
C VAL A 82 10.68 3.15 -4.83
N CYS A 83 10.36 3.18 -6.12
CA CYS A 83 11.22 3.77 -7.12
C CYS A 83 11.13 5.30 -7.06
N ASN A 84 12.27 5.98 -6.91
CA ASN A 84 12.33 7.44 -6.86
C ASN A 84 11.98 8.10 -8.21
N ARG A 85 12.06 7.35 -9.31
CA ARG A 85 11.80 7.89 -10.65
C ARG A 85 10.35 7.67 -11.11
N CYS A 86 9.88 6.42 -11.13
CA CYS A 86 8.55 6.09 -11.63
C CYS A 86 7.51 5.92 -10.51
N HIS A 87 7.91 6.00 -9.26
CA HIS A 87 7.06 5.86 -8.06
C HIS A 87 6.38 4.49 -7.93
N ARG A 88 6.88 3.49 -8.64
CA ARG A 88 6.41 2.12 -8.51
C ARG A 88 6.70 1.60 -7.11
N VAL A 89 5.72 0.95 -6.50
CA VAL A 89 5.86 0.27 -5.21
C VAL A 89 5.95 -1.23 -5.46
N MET A 90 6.93 -1.87 -4.86
CA MET A 90 7.17 -3.30 -4.95
C MET A 90 7.23 -3.92 -3.57
N ASP A 91 6.70 -5.12 -3.43
CA ASP A 91 6.77 -5.89 -2.19
C ASP A 91 8.11 -6.63 -2.07
N LEU A 92 8.62 -6.66 -0.86
CA LEU A 92 9.76 -7.48 -0.47
C LEU A 92 9.28 -8.50 0.57
N ASN A 93 8.70 -9.60 0.08
CA ASN A 93 7.94 -10.55 0.92
C ASN A 93 8.82 -11.43 1.81
N ASP A 94 10.05 -11.74 1.39
CA ASP A 94 10.95 -12.64 2.11
C ASP A 94 11.87 -11.90 3.08
N PHE A 95 11.71 -10.59 3.21
CA PHE A 95 12.49 -9.78 4.12
C PHE A 95 11.63 -9.45 5.36
N ASP A 96 11.87 -10.23 6.41
CA ASP A 96 11.40 -9.93 7.74
C ASP A 96 12.53 -9.22 8.50
N PRO A 97 12.35 -7.95 8.93
CA PRO A 97 13.26 -7.37 9.90
C PRO A 97 13.14 -8.20 11.18
N THR A 98 14.07 -9.11 11.33
CA THR A 98 14.05 -10.19 12.29
C THR A 98 13.80 -9.70 13.71
N ALA A 99 13.21 -10.56 14.52
CA ALA A 99 13.12 -10.40 15.98
C ALA A 99 14.45 -9.90 16.57
N GLU A 100 15.57 -10.31 16.01
CA GLU A 100 16.91 -9.85 16.41
C GLU A 100 17.10 -8.34 16.22
N PHE A 101 16.69 -7.79 15.07
CA PHE A 101 16.77 -6.34 14.83
C PHE A 101 15.90 -5.56 15.81
N LEU A 102 14.66 -6.02 16.03
CA LEU A 102 13.75 -5.39 16.99
C LEU A 102 14.27 -5.45 18.42
N GLN A 103 14.87 -6.58 18.81
CA GLN A 103 15.49 -6.75 20.11
C GLN A 103 16.69 -5.81 20.32
N LYS A 104 17.54 -5.68 19.33
CA LYS A 104 18.68 -4.74 19.36
C LYS A 104 18.21 -3.29 19.48
N ALA A 105 17.20 -2.91 18.71
CA ALA A 105 16.62 -1.57 18.79
C ALA A 105 16.01 -1.31 20.16
N ALA A 106 15.23 -2.25 20.69
CA ALA A 106 14.63 -2.16 22.02
C ALA A 106 15.69 -2.01 23.12
N ALA A 107 16.77 -2.79 23.05
CA ALA A 107 17.87 -2.72 24.01
C ALA A 107 18.59 -1.36 23.95
N GLN A 108 18.88 -0.87 22.76
CA GLN A 108 19.54 0.43 22.56
C GLN A 108 18.67 1.60 23.05
N LEU A 109 17.37 1.52 22.85
CA LEU A 109 16.41 2.57 23.23
C LEU A 109 15.93 2.46 24.67
N HIS A 110 16.21 1.34 25.35
CA HIS A 110 15.62 1.00 26.66
C HIS A 110 14.08 1.06 26.61
N ALA A 111 13.50 0.55 25.50
CA ALA A 111 12.07 0.65 25.20
C ALA A 111 11.51 -0.70 24.77
N GLN A 112 10.19 -0.78 24.77
CA GLN A 112 9.46 -1.86 24.10
C GLN A 112 9.24 -1.45 22.65
N VAL A 113 9.55 -2.35 21.69
CA VAL A 113 9.36 -2.15 20.26
C VAL A 113 8.38 -3.18 19.76
N ASP A 114 7.20 -2.74 19.30
CA ASP A 114 6.11 -3.62 18.90
C ASP A 114 6.03 -3.80 17.38
N THR A 115 6.40 -2.77 16.61
CA THR A 115 6.28 -2.78 15.15
C THR A 115 7.49 -2.16 14.49
N CYS A 116 7.72 -2.57 13.23
CA CYS A 116 8.74 -2.00 12.36
C CYS A 116 8.18 -1.86 10.96
N HIS A 117 8.38 -0.70 10.35
CA HIS A 117 8.07 -0.47 8.95
C HIS A 117 9.38 -0.23 8.21
N LEU A 118 9.68 -1.09 7.24
CA LEU A 118 10.86 -0.95 6.40
C LEU A 118 10.46 -0.53 5.00
N LEU A 119 10.95 0.63 4.59
CA LEU A 119 10.75 1.18 3.26
C LEU A 119 12.11 1.45 2.63
N LEU A 120 12.37 0.77 1.51
CA LEU A 120 13.57 0.98 0.72
C LEU A 120 13.26 1.93 -0.43
N ARG A 121 14.20 2.79 -0.77
CA ARG A 121 14.07 3.74 -1.89
C ARG A 121 15.27 3.61 -2.82
N GLY A 122 15.02 3.74 -4.10
CA GLY A 122 16.07 3.67 -5.12
C GLY A 122 15.48 3.70 -6.51
N LEU A 123 16.04 2.93 -7.43
CA LEU A 123 15.53 2.81 -8.80
C LEU A 123 15.07 1.37 -9.04
N CYS A 124 13.87 1.21 -9.60
CA CYS A 124 13.36 -0.09 -10.00
C CYS A 124 14.17 -0.66 -11.17
N PRO A 125 14.05 -1.96 -11.49
CA PRO A 125 14.83 -2.56 -12.58
C PRO A 125 14.74 -1.83 -13.91
N ALA A 126 13.53 -1.40 -14.28
CA ALA A 126 13.33 -0.65 -15.54
C ALA A 126 14.01 0.73 -15.52
N CYS A 127 13.89 1.47 -14.41
CA CYS A 127 14.51 2.79 -14.25
C CYS A 127 16.01 2.71 -14.05
N CYS A 128 16.51 1.66 -13.41
CA CYS A 128 17.93 1.39 -13.23
C CYS A 128 18.63 1.16 -14.58
N THR A 129 18.02 0.36 -15.46
CA THR A 129 18.52 0.12 -16.83
C THR A 129 18.55 1.41 -17.64
N SER A 130 17.50 2.25 -17.57
CA SER A 130 17.45 3.56 -18.23
C SER A 130 18.50 4.52 -17.66
N ALA A 131 18.73 4.51 -16.35
CA ALA A 131 19.73 5.35 -15.69
C ALA A 131 21.16 4.95 -16.08
N ALA A 132 21.46 3.65 -16.25
CA ALA A 132 22.75 3.17 -16.72
C ALA A 132 23.07 3.67 -18.13
N GLY A 133 22.06 3.78 -19.00
CA GLY A 133 22.20 4.36 -20.32
C GLY A 133 22.46 5.87 -20.30
N GLN A 134 22.03 6.55 -19.27
CA GLN A 134 22.27 8.00 -19.09
C GLN A 134 23.60 8.32 -18.41
N ALA A 135 24.12 7.42 -17.59
CA ALA A 135 25.39 7.63 -16.89
C ALA A 135 26.61 7.58 -17.83
N ASN A 136 26.45 7.06 -19.04
CA ASN A 136 27.50 7.01 -20.06
C ASN A 136 27.43 8.17 -21.07
N GLN A 137 26.62 9.14 -20.80
CA GLN A 137 26.57 10.40 -21.55
C GLN A 137 27.13 11.55 -20.71
#